data_4fbc4562d68dababaf5883ee9383ab49
#
_entry.id   4fbc4562d68dababaf5883ee9383ab49
#
_cell.length_a   1.000
_cell.length_b   1.000
_cell.length_c   1.000
_cell.angle_alpha   90.00
_cell.angle_beta   90.00
_cell.angle_gamma   90.00
#
_symmetry.space_group_name_H-M   'P 1'
#
loop_
_entity.id
_entity.type
_entity.pdbx_description
1 polymer ?
#
loop_
_entity_poly.entity_id
_entity_poly.type
_entity_poly.pdbx_seq_one_letter_code
_entity_poly.pdbx_strand_id
1 'polypeptide(L)'
;MYDIIVVGGGIVGLATALRIKEQKPSLRLLLLEKENGVAKHQTGHNSGVIHSGLYYKPGSLKATNCIRGYDMLLDFCKKENVPYDLCGKIVVATNEMQRPLLKNLFDRGMQNGLTENRMLTGAELREIEPHVNGLE
;
A
#
# COMPACT_ATOMS: atom_id res chain seq x y z
N MET A 1 14.15 27.89 -19.66
CA MET A 1 15.07 26.93 -19.00
C MET A 1 14.33 26.35 -17.80
N TYR A 2 14.40 25.05 -17.56
CA TYR A 2 13.80 24.36 -16.38
C TYR A 2 14.90 24.09 -15.36
N ASP A 3 14.56 24.11 -14.09
CA ASP A 3 15.49 23.87 -12.98
C ASP A 3 15.52 22.38 -12.62
N ILE A 4 14.40 21.66 -12.80
CA ILE A 4 14.28 20.22 -12.58
C ILE A 4 13.47 19.59 -13.72
N ILE A 5 13.89 18.40 -14.14
CA ILE A 5 13.16 17.55 -15.06
C ILE A 5 12.86 16.22 -14.38
N VAL A 6 11.58 15.84 -14.31
CA VAL A 6 11.12 14.52 -13.85
C VAL A 6 10.76 13.69 -15.09
N VAL A 7 11.35 12.52 -15.22
CA VAL A 7 11.10 11.63 -16.36
C VAL A 7 10.19 10.49 -15.91
N GLY A 8 9.04 10.38 -16.53
CA GLY A 8 7.99 9.39 -16.25
C GLY A 8 6.78 9.96 -15.52
N GLY A 9 5.60 9.84 -16.13
CA GLY A 9 4.30 10.29 -15.61
C GLY A 9 3.53 9.21 -14.84
N GLY A 10 4.21 8.21 -14.27
CA GLY A 10 3.62 7.28 -13.31
C GLY A 10 3.51 7.88 -11.92
N ILE A 11 2.91 7.11 -10.96
CA ILE A 11 2.66 7.60 -9.59
C ILE A 11 3.93 8.13 -8.90
N VAL A 12 5.08 7.49 -9.10
CA VAL A 12 6.35 7.90 -8.49
C VAL A 12 6.80 9.26 -9.03
N GLY A 13 6.78 9.45 -10.36
CA GLY A 13 7.16 10.72 -10.99
C GLY A 13 6.20 11.86 -10.62
N LEU A 14 4.90 11.59 -10.64
CA LEU A 14 3.87 12.56 -10.28
C LEU A 14 3.98 12.97 -8.79
N ALA A 15 4.11 12.00 -7.88
CA ALA A 15 4.27 12.28 -6.46
C ALA A 15 5.59 13.04 -6.16
N THR A 16 6.68 12.69 -6.86
CA THR A 16 7.95 13.41 -6.74
C THR A 16 7.81 14.85 -7.20
N ALA A 17 7.20 15.07 -8.36
CA ALA A 17 6.97 16.40 -8.90
C ALA A 17 6.10 17.25 -7.96
N LEU A 18 5.02 16.67 -7.43
CA LEU A 18 4.14 17.32 -6.46
C LEU A 18 4.92 17.74 -5.21
N ARG A 19 5.66 16.81 -4.59
CA ARG A 19 6.43 17.11 -3.36
C ARG A 19 7.50 18.16 -3.58
N ILE A 20 8.17 18.16 -4.74
CA ILE A 20 9.13 19.22 -5.09
C ILE A 20 8.42 20.57 -5.17
N LYS A 21 7.27 20.65 -5.85
CA LYS A 21 6.51 21.88 -5.98
C LYS A 21 5.94 22.39 -4.66
N GLU A 22 5.51 21.50 -3.77
CA GLU A 22 5.07 21.87 -2.41
C GLU A 22 6.22 22.47 -1.59
N GLN A 23 7.40 21.88 -1.65
CA GLN A 23 8.56 22.32 -0.85
C GLN A 23 9.32 23.50 -1.47
N LYS A 24 9.34 23.60 -2.80
CA LYS A 24 10.09 24.57 -3.58
C LYS A 24 9.22 25.15 -4.70
N PRO A 25 8.20 25.96 -4.39
CA PRO A 25 7.23 26.46 -5.37
C PRO A 25 7.86 27.28 -6.52
N SER A 26 8.97 27.94 -6.24
CA SER A 26 9.69 28.81 -7.21
C SER A 26 10.42 28.02 -8.30
N LEU A 27 10.73 26.73 -8.09
CA LEU A 27 11.44 25.94 -9.09
C LEU A 27 10.55 25.68 -10.31
N ARG A 28 11.14 25.85 -11.50
CA ARG A 28 10.50 25.53 -12.78
C ARG A 28 10.72 24.05 -13.05
N LEU A 29 9.66 23.27 -12.90
CA LEU A 29 9.70 21.82 -13.06
C LEU A 29 9.05 21.43 -14.39
N LEU A 30 9.69 20.54 -15.14
CA LEU A 30 9.16 19.87 -16.31
C LEU A 30 8.98 18.39 -16.00
N LEU A 31 7.80 17.83 -16.28
CA LEU A 31 7.57 16.39 -16.28
C LEU A 31 7.48 15.90 -17.72
N LEU A 32 8.28 14.91 -18.06
CA LEU A 32 8.28 14.28 -19.38
C LEU A 32 7.66 12.87 -19.28
N GLU A 33 6.70 12.60 -20.14
CA GLU A 33 6.09 11.28 -20.30
C GLU A 33 6.13 10.88 -21.77
N LYS A 34 6.44 9.61 -22.06
CA LYS A 34 6.53 9.09 -23.42
C LYS A 34 5.16 8.84 -24.06
N GLU A 35 4.16 8.57 -23.22
CA GLU A 35 2.80 8.32 -23.67
C GLU A 35 2.02 9.63 -23.82
N ASN A 36 0.87 9.57 -24.48
CA ASN A 36 -0.03 10.72 -24.65
C ASN A 36 -0.82 11.10 -23.39
N GLY A 37 -0.47 10.54 -22.21
CA GLY A 37 -1.10 10.82 -20.94
C GLY A 37 -0.39 10.12 -19.79
N VAL A 38 -0.66 10.56 -18.58
CA VAL A 38 -0.05 10.00 -17.36
C VAL A 38 -0.68 8.65 -16.96
N ALA A 39 0.01 7.89 -16.13
CA ALA A 39 -0.46 6.65 -15.52
C ALA A 39 -0.84 5.52 -16.50
N LYS A 40 -0.34 5.52 -17.71
CA LYS A 40 -0.70 4.54 -18.77
C LYS A 40 -0.11 3.14 -18.58
N HIS A 41 0.85 2.97 -17.68
CA HIS A 41 1.49 1.69 -17.38
C HIS A 41 1.08 1.15 -16.01
N GLN A 42 2.03 0.71 -15.17
CA GLN A 42 1.78 0.05 -13.88
C GLN A 42 0.85 0.83 -12.95
N THR A 43 0.90 2.16 -12.98
CA THR A 43 0.04 3.01 -12.15
C THR A 43 -1.44 2.85 -12.48
N GLY A 44 -1.79 2.70 -13.74
CA GLY A 44 -3.16 2.46 -14.18
C GLY A 44 -3.56 0.97 -14.26
N HIS A 45 -2.59 0.05 -14.08
CA HIS A 45 -2.78 -1.40 -14.28
C HIS A 45 -2.19 -2.18 -13.11
N ASN A 46 -2.69 -1.95 -11.90
CA ASN A 46 -2.32 -2.65 -10.67
C ASN A 46 -3.58 -3.05 -9.89
N SER A 47 -3.40 -3.70 -8.74
CA SER A 47 -4.52 -4.18 -7.92
C SER A 47 -5.30 -3.07 -7.21
N GLY A 48 -4.82 -1.83 -7.20
CA GLY A 48 -5.40 -0.73 -6.46
C GLY A 48 -5.35 -0.86 -4.93
N VAL A 49 -4.64 -1.86 -4.41
CA VAL A 49 -4.56 -2.14 -2.98
C VAL A 49 -3.50 -1.27 -2.31
N ILE A 50 -3.90 -0.55 -1.26
CA ILE A 50 -2.97 0.15 -0.36
C ILE A 50 -2.40 -0.89 0.61
N HIS A 51 -1.15 -1.30 0.39
CA HIS A 51 -0.52 -2.35 1.19
C HIS A 51 -0.12 -1.85 2.58
N SER A 52 -0.46 -2.63 3.64
CA SER A 52 -0.15 -2.32 5.04
C SER A 52 1.27 -2.69 5.47
N GLY A 53 2.01 -3.47 4.70
CA GLY A 53 3.35 -3.95 5.08
C GLY A 53 3.39 -5.32 5.76
N LEU A 54 2.27 -6.03 5.85
CA LEU A 54 2.11 -7.33 6.52
C LEU A 54 3.19 -8.36 6.14
N TYR A 55 3.51 -8.46 4.86
CA TYR A 55 4.42 -9.49 4.33
C TYR A 55 5.91 -9.14 4.43
N TYR A 56 6.27 -7.91 4.77
CA TYR A 56 7.67 -7.50 4.75
C TYR A 56 8.39 -7.87 6.05
N LYS A 57 9.68 -8.18 5.90
CA LYS A 57 10.54 -8.47 7.06
C LYS A 57 10.58 -7.24 7.98
N PRO A 58 10.27 -7.38 9.27
CA PRO A 58 10.36 -6.29 10.23
C PRO A 58 11.75 -5.63 10.24
N GLY A 59 11.76 -4.31 10.36
CA GLY A 59 13.00 -3.50 10.35
C GLY A 59 13.65 -3.33 8.98
N SER A 60 13.12 -3.96 7.91
CA SER A 60 13.62 -3.72 6.55
C SER A 60 13.14 -2.38 6.00
N LEU A 61 13.92 -1.80 5.08
CA LEU A 61 13.52 -0.58 4.36
C LEU A 61 12.16 -0.75 3.63
N LYS A 62 11.85 -1.97 3.15
CA LYS A 62 10.55 -2.25 2.54
C LYS A 62 9.42 -2.13 3.54
N ALA A 63 9.57 -2.68 4.75
CA ALA A 63 8.56 -2.57 5.81
C ALA A 63 8.38 -1.11 6.21
N THR A 64 9.47 -0.42 6.57
CA THR A 64 9.45 0.97 7.03
C THR A 64 8.84 1.91 5.99
N ASN A 65 9.27 1.79 4.73
CA ASN A 65 8.74 2.63 3.66
C ASN A 65 7.28 2.31 3.32
N CYS A 66 6.86 1.04 3.42
CA CYS A 66 5.47 0.67 3.18
C CYS A 66 4.54 1.25 4.24
N ILE A 67 4.90 1.10 5.52
CA ILE A 67 4.09 1.61 6.64
C ILE A 67 3.98 3.13 6.55
N ARG A 68 5.12 3.83 6.42
CA ARG A 68 5.13 5.28 6.25
C ARG A 68 4.35 5.72 5.01
N GLY A 69 4.50 5.01 3.91
CA GLY A 69 3.80 5.29 2.66
C GLY A 69 2.29 5.08 2.78
N TYR A 70 1.85 4.10 3.57
CA TYR A 70 0.44 3.87 3.87
C TYR A 70 -0.19 5.10 4.53
N ASP A 71 0.40 5.59 5.64
CA ASP A 71 -0.10 6.77 6.35
C ASP A 71 -0.13 8.00 5.43
N MET A 72 0.98 8.25 4.72
CA MET A 72 1.08 9.39 3.79
C MET A 72 0.06 9.33 2.65
N LEU A 73 -0.26 8.13 2.15
CA LEU A 73 -1.23 7.96 1.09
C LEU A 73 -2.65 8.18 1.60
N LEU A 74 -3.00 7.68 2.79
CA LEU A 74 -4.31 7.94 3.40
C LEU A 74 -4.51 9.44 3.68
N ASP A 75 -3.49 10.12 4.20
CA ASP A 75 -3.53 11.56 4.42
C ASP A 75 -3.71 12.34 3.11
N PHE A 76 -3.00 11.92 2.05
CA PHE A 76 -3.16 12.48 0.72
C PHE A 76 -4.59 12.27 0.19
N CYS A 77 -5.11 11.05 0.29
CA CYS A 77 -6.48 10.75 -0.16
C CYS A 77 -7.52 11.59 0.58
N LYS A 78 -7.38 11.76 1.90
CA LYS A 78 -8.27 12.63 2.69
C LYS A 78 -8.17 14.10 2.26
N LYS A 79 -6.94 14.61 2.12
CA LYS A 79 -6.68 15.99 1.75
C LYS A 79 -7.21 16.34 0.36
N GLU A 80 -7.01 15.46 -0.60
CA GLU A 80 -7.35 15.69 -2.01
C GLU A 80 -8.72 15.10 -2.40
N ASN A 81 -9.51 14.62 -1.42
CA ASN A 81 -10.82 13.99 -1.63
C ASN A 81 -10.79 12.82 -2.63
N VAL A 82 -9.73 12.01 -2.60
CA VAL A 82 -9.63 10.78 -3.37
C VAL A 82 -10.35 9.66 -2.61
N PRO A 83 -11.41 9.06 -3.18
CA PRO A 83 -12.14 7.99 -2.48
C PRO A 83 -11.26 6.76 -2.28
N TYR A 84 -11.37 6.15 -1.11
CA TYR A 84 -10.75 4.88 -0.76
C TYR A 84 -11.61 4.13 0.25
N ASP A 85 -11.43 2.82 0.35
CA ASP A 85 -12.13 1.97 1.31
C ASP A 85 -11.12 1.24 2.20
N LEU A 86 -11.36 1.27 3.51
CA LEU A 86 -10.59 0.52 4.52
C LEU A 86 -11.25 -0.84 4.77
N CYS A 87 -11.46 -1.61 3.72
CA CYS A 87 -12.14 -2.90 3.75
C CYS A 87 -11.40 -4.00 4.54
N GLY A 88 -10.15 -3.76 4.92
CA GLY A 88 -9.33 -4.75 5.59
C GLY A 88 -8.77 -5.82 4.63
N LYS A 89 -8.26 -6.90 5.21
CA LYS A 89 -7.72 -8.04 4.48
C LYS A 89 -7.81 -9.31 5.32
N ILE A 90 -8.28 -10.37 4.70
CA ILE A 90 -8.28 -11.71 5.28
C ILE A 90 -7.16 -12.53 4.65
N VAL A 91 -6.44 -13.27 5.49
CA VAL A 91 -5.45 -14.27 5.08
C VAL A 91 -5.82 -15.57 5.76
N VAL A 92 -5.96 -16.66 5.02
CA VAL A 92 -6.44 -17.93 5.54
C VAL A 92 -5.41 -19.04 5.40
N ALA A 93 -5.40 -19.94 6.39
CA ALA A 93 -4.79 -21.26 6.28
C ALA A 93 -5.86 -22.27 5.86
N THR A 94 -5.67 -22.94 4.73
CA THR A 94 -6.61 -23.93 4.21
C THR A 94 -6.24 -25.37 4.58
N ASN A 95 -5.08 -25.58 5.18
CA ASN A 95 -4.60 -26.87 5.65
C ASN A 95 -3.65 -26.69 6.86
N GLU A 96 -3.40 -27.78 7.60
CA GLU A 96 -2.59 -27.76 8.83
C GLU A 96 -1.14 -27.30 8.61
N MET A 97 -0.55 -27.54 7.44
CA MET A 97 0.82 -27.09 7.13
C MET A 97 0.93 -25.56 7.02
N GLN A 98 -0.16 -24.88 6.70
CA GLN A 98 -0.20 -23.43 6.56
C GLN A 98 -0.42 -22.69 7.89
N ARG A 99 -0.94 -23.35 8.93
CA ARG A 99 -1.17 -22.72 10.23
C ARG A 99 0.08 -22.08 10.85
N PRO A 100 1.24 -22.77 10.90
CA PRO A 100 2.46 -22.14 11.40
C PRO A 100 2.91 -20.95 10.55
N LEU A 101 2.67 -20.99 9.24
CA LEU A 101 3.00 -19.88 8.33
C LEU A 101 2.09 -18.68 8.58
N LEU A 102 0.79 -18.91 8.80
CA LEU A 102 -0.16 -17.87 9.15
C LEU A 102 0.20 -17.21 10.48
N LYS A 103 0.54 -18.02 11.51
CA LYS A 103 1.02 -17.48 12.79
C LYS A 103 2.28 -16.64 12.63
N ASN A 104 3.26 -17.10 11.87
CA ASN A 104 4.47 -16.33 11.58
C ASN A 104 4.17 -15.00 10.87
N LEU A 105 3.17 -15.01 9.99
CA LEU A 105 2.72 -13.80 9.29
C LEU A 105 2.04 -12.83 10.26
N PHE A 106 1.20 -13.34 11.16
CA PHE A 106 0.60 -12.55 12.24
C PHE A 106 1.67 -11.89 13.11
N ASP A 107 2.62 -12.67 13.62
CA ASP A 107 3.71 -12.18 14.48
C ASP A 107 4.55 -11.10 13.76
N ARG A 108 4.78 -11.28 12.46
CA ARG A 108 5.44 -10.30 11.61
C ARG A 108 4.62 -9.00 11.46
N GLY A 109 3.32 -9.13 11.26
CA GLY A 109 2.41 -7.98 11.20
C GLY A 109 2.47 -7.16 12.50
N MET A 110 2.39 -7.84 13.64
CA MET A 110 2.51 -7.19 14.96
C MET A 110 3.84 -6.45 15.13
N GLN A 111 4.97 -7.07 14.72
CA GLN A 111 6.29 -6.44 14.74
C GLN A 111 6.40 -5.25 13.79
N ASN A 112 5.61 -5.22 12.73
CA ASN A 112 5.50 -4.09 11.80
C ASN A 112 4.52 -3.00 12.26
N GLY A 113 3.93 -3.14 13.46
CA GLY A 113 3.01 -2.16 14.03
C GLY A 113 1.54 -2.32 13.61
N LEU A 114 1.17 -3.43 12.96
CA LEU A 114 -0.22 -3.73 12.60
C LEU A 114 -0.97 -4.29 13.81
N THR A 115 -1.20 -3.46 14.81
CA THR A 115 -1.76 -3.86 16.13
C THR A 115 -3.24 -4.26 16.08
N GLU A 116 -3.94 -3.93 15.00
CA GLU A 116 -5.35 -4.31 14.80
C GLU A 116 -5.52 -5.70 14.19
N ASN A 117 -4.41 -6.37 13.83
CA ASN A 117 -4.47 -7.75 13.34
C ASN A 117 -5.04 -8.68 14.42
N ARG A 118 -5.89 -9.61 14.00
CA ARG A 118 -6.47 -10.63 14.86
C ARG A 118 -6.30 -12.01 14.23
N MET A 119 -6.01 -13.00 15.07
CA MET A 119 -6.20 -14.41 14.70
C MET A 119 -7.67 -14.75 14.92
N LEU A 120 -8.28 -15.40 13.96
CA LEU A 120 -9.69 -15.77 13.97
C LEU A 120 -9.82 -17.27 13.80
N THR A 121 -10.79 -17.87 14.48
CA THR A 121 -11.23 -19.24 14.20
C THR A 121 -11.98 -19.29 12.87
N GLY A 122 -12.10 -20.47 12.27
CA GLY A 122 -12.88 -20.66 11.06
C GLY A 122 -14.38 -20.28 11.21
N ALA A 123 -14.92 -20.30 12.42
CA ALA A 123 -16.28 -19.83 12.70
C ALA A 123 -16.37 -18.30 12.64
N GLU A 124 -15.51 -17.60 13.38
CA GLU A 124 -15.43 -16.14 13.37
C GLU A 124 -15.10 -15.58 11.97
N LEU A 125 -14.26 -16.31 11.23
CA LEU A 125 -13.93 -15.94 9.85
C LEU A 125 -15.18 -15.92 8.96
N ARG A 126 -16.05 -16.92 9.06
CA ARG A 126 -17.30 -17.00 8.28
C ARG A 126 -18.34 -15.96 8.67
N GLU A 127 -18.29 -15.43 9.88
CA GLU A 127 -19.13 -14.31 10.29
C GLU A 127 -18.75 -13.01 9.56
N ILE A 128 -17.45 -12.83 9.29
CA ILE A 128 -16.93 -11.63 8.61
C ILE A 128 -17.05 -11.80 7.09
N GLU A 129 -16.67 -12.96 6.57
CA GLU A 129 -16.63 -13.26 5.15
C GLU A 129 -17.25 -14.64 4.90
N PRO A 130 -18.57 -14.72 4.65
CA PRO A 130 -19.32 -16.00 4.57
C PRO A 130 -18.84 -16.96 3.49
N HIS A 131 -18.18 -16.46 2.45
CA HIS A 131 -17.72 -17.25 1.32
C HIS A 131 -16.29 -17.79 1.49
N VAL A 132 -15.60 -17.41 2.56
CA VAL A 132 -14.24 -17.89 2.84
C VAL A 132 -14.30 -19.27 3.49
N ASN A 133 -13.45 -20.16 3.00
CA ASN A 133 -13.24 -21.49 3.58
C ASN A 133 -11.78 -21.62 4.03
N GLY A 134 -11.57 -21.67 5.33
CA GLY A 134 -10.27 -21.79 5.97
C GLY A 134 -10.37 -22.43 7.34
N LEU A 135 -9.24 -22.88 7.86
CA LEU A 135 -9.11 -23.40 9.23
C LEU A 135 -8.99 -22.26 10.25
N GLU A 136 -8.30 -21.23 9.86
CA GLU A 136 -8.04 -19.97 10.61
C GLU A 136 -7.92 -18.82 9.63
#